data_73f357b7583e0d767170cf05957e4333
#
_entry.id   73f357b7583e0d767170cf05957e4333
#
_cell.length_a   1.000
_cell.length_b   1.000
_cell.length_c   1.000
_cell.angle_alpha   90.00
_cell.angle_beta   90.00
_cell.angle_gamma   90.00
#
_symmetry.space_group_name_H-M   'P 1'
#
loop_
_entity.id
_entity.type
_entity.pdbx_description
1 polymer ?
#
loop_
_entity_poly.entity_id
_entity_poly.type
_entity_poly.pdbx_seq_one_letter_code
_entity_poly.pdbx_strand_id
1 'polypeptide(L)'
;GIVAGASRGEGLGNKFLAHIRETNAIAHVVRCFDDEDVIHVSGSVDPSADMEVINTELLLADLPTVEKTLLKTTKASKSGNKEELAKKNILEKVLIHLDSGKPARSLNLDEKSGHWLKELHLLTMKPTLYLANVQEDGFQNNPMLDDLASRISEEDPSAQIVPICANLEAEIADLEDDERHEFLNDLNLEEPG
;
A
#
# COMPACT_ATOMS: atom_id res chain seq x y z
N GLY A 1 13.42 -3.38 -0.74
CA GLY A 1 12.07 -2.99 -0.31
C GLY A 1 12.10 -1.99 0.84
N ILE A 2 10.96 -1.58 1.31
CA ILE A 2 10.80 -0.79 2.52
C ILE A 2 10.93 -1.74 3.72
N VAL A 3 11.57 -1.25 4.78
CA VAL A 3 11.69 -1.93 6.08
C VAL A 3 11.36 -0.92 7.18
N ALA A 4 11.16 -1.38 8.41
CA ALA A 4 10.97 -0.52 9.57
C ALA A 4 12.12 0.52 9.67
N GLY A 5 11.79 1.78 9.94
CA GLY A 5 12.75 2.89 9.99
C GLY A 5 13.03 3.59 8.65
N ALA A 6 12.42 3.13 7.54
CA ALA A 6 12.63 3.72 6.20
C ALA A 6 12.29 5.22 6.16
N SER A 7 11.24 5.65 6.84
CA SER A 7 10.80 7.05 6.93
C SER A 7 11.76 7.94 7.71
N ARG A 8 12.58 7.35 8.61
CA ARG A 8 13.61 8.04 9.39
C ARG A 8 14.97 8.06 8.72
N GLY A 9 15.06 7.54 7.49
CA GLY A 9 16.29 7.53 6.71
C GLY A 9 17.17 6.30 6.91
N GLU A 10 16.67 5.26 7.53
CA GLU A 10 17.41 3.99 7.65
C GLU A 10 17.52 3.32 6.28
N GLY A 11 18.71 2.92 5.93
CA GLY A 11 19.03 2.28 4.66
C GLY A 11 18.77 3.18 3.44
N LEU A 12 18.28 2.57 2.36
CA LEU A 12 17.88 3.26 1.11
C LEU A 12 16.41 3.75 1.16
N GLY A 13 15.73 3.64 2.31
CA GLY A 13 14.29 3.85 2.46
C GLY A 13 13.80 5.21 1.98
N ASN A 14 14.48 6.30 2.33
CA ASN A 14 14.09 7.65 1.89
C ASN A 14 14.13 7.83 0.36
N LYS A 15 15.12 7.25 -0.32
CA LYS A 15 15.19 7.28 -1.79
C LYS A 15 14.05 6.48 -2.41
N PHE A 16 13.76 5.33 -1.82
CA PHE A 16 12.69 4.46 -2.29
C PHE A 16 11.31 5.13 -2.09
N LEU A 17 11.06 5.74 -0.92
CA LEU A 17 9.84 6.52 -0.66
C LEU A 17 9.69 7.70 -1.64
N ALA A 18 10.80 8.36 -2.01
CA ALA A 18 10.77 9.43 -3.01
C ALA A 18 10.33 8.89 -4.39
N HIS A 19 10.82 7.73 -4.82
CA HIS A 19 10.37 7.10 -6.07
C HIS A 19 8.89 6.70 -6.01
N ILE A 20 8.42 6.16 -4.88
CA ILE A 20 6.98 5.85 -4.73
C ILE A 20 6.14 7.12 -4.85
N ARG A 21 6.60 8.29 -4.39
CA ARG A 21 5.86 9.54 -4.55
C ARG A 21 5.58 9.89 -6.01
N GLU A 22 6.46 9.49 -6.92
CA GLU A 22 6.34 9.75 -8.36
C GLU A 22 5.39 8.78 -9.08
N THR A 23 5.01 7.67 -8.46
CA THR A 23 4.08 6.68 -9.04
C THR A 23 2.62 7.11 -8.89
N ASN A 24 1.71 6.51 -9.66
CA ASN A 24 0.27 6.76 -9.57
C ASN A 24 -0.46 5.80 -8.64
N ALA A 25 0.09 4.61 -8.40
CA ALA A 25 -0.47 3.56 -7.57
C ALA A 25 0.65 2.74 -6.90
N ILE A 26 0.29 1.93 -5.92
CA ILE A 26 1.20 1.03 -5.20
C ILE A 26 0.69 -0.40 -5.38
N ALA A 27 1.59 -1.30 -5.81
CA ALA A 27 1.40 -2.74 -5.68
C ALA A 27 2.22 -3.21 -4.46
N HIS A 28 1.53 -3.66 -3.42
CA HIS A 28 2.15 -4.11 -2.17
C HIS A 28 2.16 -5.64 -2.15
N VAL A 29 3.33 -6.23 -2.39
CA VAL A 29 3.52 -7.68 -2.37
C VAL A 29 3.70 -8.13 -0.92
N VAL A 30 2.86 -9.08 -0.47
CA VAL A 30 2.89 -9.63 0.89
C VAL A 30 3.05 -11.14 0.80
N ARG A 31 4.00 -11.70 1.54
CA ARG A 31 4.26 -13.13 1.57
C ARG A 31 3.22 -13.84 2.45
N CYS A 32 2.47 -14.79 1.87
CA CYS A 32 1.42 -15.57 2.54
C CYS A 32 1.71 -17.07 2.47
N PHE A 33 2.95 -17.48 2.74
CA PHE A 33 3.38 -18.88 2.79
C PHE A 33 4.63 -19.05 3.66
N ASP A 34 4.79 -20.23 4.24
CA ASP A 34 6.01 -20.65 4.93
C ASP A 34 6.93 -21.42 3.96
N ASP A 35 8.23 -21.14 4.06
CA ASP A 35 9.27 -21.81 3.30
C ASP A 35 10.57 -21.74 4.11
N GLU A 36 11.11 -22.92 4.46
CA GLU A 36 12.31 -23.04 5.29
C GLU A 36 13.58 -22.52 4.57
N ASP A 37 13.59 -22.54 3.24
CA ASP A 37 14.69 -22.08 2.41
C ASP A 37 14.68 -20.55 2.22
N VAL A 38 13.59 -19.87 2.54
CA VAL A 38 13.44 -18.42 2.40
C VAL A 38 13.40 -17.75 3.77
N ILE A 39 14.53 -17.16 4.15
CA ILE A 39 14.66 -16.46 5.44
C ILE A 39 13.70 -15.26 5.49
N HIS A 40 12.91 -15.18 6.58
CA HIS A 40 12.09 -14.01 6.90
C HIS A 40 12.85 -13.05 7.83
N VAL A 41 12.72 -11.74 7.60
CA VAL A 41 13.46 -10.69 8.35
C VAL A 41 13.13 -10.73 9.85
N SER A 42 11.88 -11.03 10.21
CA SER A 42 11.40 -11.12 11.60
C SER A 42 11.54 -12.52 12.22
N GLY A 43 11.99 -13.52 11.46
CA GLY A 43 12.14 -14.91 11.92
C GLY A 43 10.88 -15.77 11.87
N SER A 44 9.73 -15.18 11.61
CA SER A 44 8.44 -15.87 11.35
C SER A 44 7.66 -15.10 10.30
N VAL A 45 6.89 -15.80 9.47
CA VAL A 45 6.02 -15.16 8.47
C VAL A 45 4.73 -14.72 9.16
N ASP A 46 4.46 -13.42 9.12
CA ASP A 46 3.22 -12.81 9.59
C ASP A 46 2.80 -11.74 8.57
N PRO A 47 1.95 -12.10 7.59
CA PRO A 47 1.56 -11.20 6.51
C PRO A 47 0.92 -9.90 6.99
N SER A 48 0.09 -9.97 8.03
CA SER A 48 -0.58 -8.82 8.60
C SER A 48 0.39 -7.87 9.29
N ALA A 49 1.34 -8.40 10.07
CA ALA A 49 2.40 -7.59 10.69
C ALA A 49 3.34 -6.96 9.66
N ASP A 50 3.71 -7.70 8.61
CA ASP A 50 4.55 -7.19 7.52
C ASP A 50 3.86 -6.05 6.76
N MET A 51 2.58 -6.21 6.47
CA MET A 51 1.75 -5.16 5.87
C MET A 51 1.71 -3.91 6.76
N GLU A 52 1.46 -4.07 8.06
CA GLU A 52 1.40 -2.97 9.03
C GLU A 52 2.71 -2.18 9.11
N VAL A 53 3.86 -2.86 9.07
CA VAL A 53 5.17 -2.19 9.06
C VAL A 53 5.27 -1.26 7.86
N ILE A 54 4.95 -1.72 6.67
CA ILE A 54 5.03 -0.89 5.46
C ILE A 54 4.00 0.24 5.48
N ASN A 55 2.76 -0.04 5.86
CA ASN A 55 1.71 0.98 5.97
C ASN A 55 2.13 2.08 6.97
N THR A 56 2.70 1.70 8.11
CA THR A 56 3.21 2.65 9.12
C THR A 56 4.33 3.53 8.54
N GLU A 57 5.27 2.98 7.78
CA GLU A 57 6.34 3.78 7.17
C GLU A 57 5.80 4.78 6.14
N LEU A 58 4.78 4.41 5.36
CA LEU A 58 4.11 5.32 4.43
C LEU A 58 3.40 6.47 5.18
N LEU A 59 2.70 6.15 6.28
CA LEU A 59 2.05 7.14 7.15
C LEU A 59 3.07 8.12 7.75
N LEU A 60 4.13 7.59 8.34
CA LEU A 60 5.20 8.38 8.95
C LEU A 60 5.91 9.29 7.93
N ALA A 61 6.01 8.87 6.67
CA ALA A 61 6.58 9.68 5.60
C ALA A 61 5.64 10.80 5.15
N ASP A 62 4.32 10.66 5.31
CA ASP A 62 3.34 11.67 4.92
C ASP A 62 3.10 12.72 6.00
N LEU A 63 3.18 12.36 7.28
CA LEU A 63 2.93 13.26 8.42
C LEU A 63 3.67 14.60 8.30
N PRO A 64 5.01 14.65 8.06
CA PRO A 64 5.72 15.92 7.94
C PRO A 64 5.21 16.80 6.80
N THR A 65 4.73 16.20 5.70
CA THR A 65 4.17 16.94 4.56
C THR A 65 2.86 17.60 4.94
N VAL A 66 1.98 16.86 5.63
CA VAL A 66 0.68 17.36 6.11
C VAL A 66 0.88 18.44 7.15
N GLU A 67 1.72 18.21 8.18
CA GLU A 67 2.03 19.18 9.23
C GLU A 67 2.59 20.50 8.68
N LYS A 68 3.58 20.41 7.80
CA LYS A 68 4.19 21.57 7.14
C LYS A 68 3.16 22.37 6.33
N THR A 69 2.29 21.67 5.62
CA THR A 69 1.24 22.30 4.80
C THR A 69 0.18 22.94 5.71
N LEU A 70 -0.24 22.24 6.76
CA LEU A 70 -1.19 22.75 7.76
C LEU A 70 -0.66 24.04 8.42
N LEU A 71 0.62 24.08 8.78
CA LEU A 71 1.23 25.26 9.36
C LEU A 71 1.19 26.47 8.40
N LYS A 72 1.46 26.27 7.12
CA LYS A 72 1.38 27.31 6.09
C LYS A 72 -0.06 27.80 5.88
N THR A 73 -1.00 26.86 5.71
CA THR A 73 -2.41 27.14 5.49
C THR A 73 -3.05 27.83 6.70
N THR A 74 -2.66 27.44 7.91
CA THR A 74 -3.09 28.13 9.15
C THR A 74 -2.66 29.58 9.21
N LYS A 75 -1.45 29.91 8.74
CA LYS A 75 -1.00 31.30 8.64
C LYS A 75 -1.78 32.09 7.59
N ALA A 76 -2.01 31.49 6.42
CA ALA A 76 -2.75 32.10 5.32
C ALA A 76 -4.24 32.31 5.68
N SER A 77 -4.87 31.39 6.41
CA SER A 77 -6.28 31.49 6.81
C SER A 77 -6.58 32.67 7.76
N LYS A 78 -5.56 33.20 8.46
CA LYS A 78 -5.71 34.36 9.35
C LYS A 78 -6.14 35.63 8.60
N SER A 79 -5.91 35.70 7.30
CA SER A 79 -6.38 36.81 6.45
C SER A 79 -7.88 36.78 6.16
N GLY A 80 -8.64 35.80 6.66
CA GLY A 80 -10.06 35.64 6.41
C GLY A 80 -10.40 34.98 5.06
N ASN A 81 -9.43 34.44 4.34
CA ASN A 81 -9.65 33.72 3.10
C ASN A 81 -10.39 32.41 3.38
N LYS A 82 -11.63 32.29 2.85
CA LYS A 82 -12.51 31.14 3.05
C LYS A 82 -11.93 29.85 2.45
N GLU A 83 -11.20 29.93 1.35
CA GLU A 83 -10.57 28.78 0.72
C GLU A 83 -9.44 28.21 1.60
N GLU A 84 -8.58 29.09 2.11
CA GLU A 84 -7.51 28.67 3.02
C GLU A 84 -8.05 28.11 4.32
N LEU A 85 -9.18 28.63 4.83
CA LEU A 85 -9.84 28.06 6.00
C LEU A 85 -10.39 26.65 5.71
N ALA A 86 -10.98 26.44 4.53
CA ALA A 86 -11.46 25.13 4.11
C ALA A 86 -10.31 24.13 3.98
N LYS A 87 -9.20 24.50 3.34
CA LYS A 87 -7.98 23.68 3.23
C LYS A 87 -7.41 23.31 4.60
N LYS A 88 -7.35 24.29 5.52
CA LYS A 88 -6.93 24.04 6.91
C LYS A 88 -7.77 22.96 7.57
N ASN A 89 -9.09 23.07 7.50
CA ASN A 89 -10.00 22.10 8.12
C ASN A 89 -9.86 20.68 7.53
N ILE A 90 -9.56 20.59 6.23
CA ILE A 90 -9.28 19.31 5.56
C ILE A 90 -7.97 18.72 6.10
N LEU A 91 -6.90 19.53 6.17
CA LEU A 91 -5.60 19.09 6.65
C LEU A 91 -5.64 18.63 8.12
N GLU A 92 -6.41 19.29 8.96
CA GLU A 92 -6.63 18.87 10.35
C GLU A 92 -7.29 17.48 10.42
N LYS A 93 -8.29 17.23 9.56
CA LYS A 93 -8.93 15.91 9.47
C LYS A 93 -7.94 14.85 8.96
N VAL A 94 -7.17 15.17 7.93
CA VAL A 94 -6.17 14.25 7.37
C VAL A 94 -5.11 13.93 8.43
N LEU A 95 -4.61 14.91 9.16
CA LEU A 95 -3.62 14.70 10.21
C LEU A 95 -4.15 13.74 11.29
N ILE A 96 -5.35 13.98 11.82
CA ILE A 96 -5.98 13.11 12.83
C ILE A 96 -6.17 11.69 12.27
N HIS A 97 -6.54 11.57 10.99
CA HIS A 97 -6.76 10.29 10.34
C HIS A 97 -5.47 9.49 10.20
N LEU A 98 -4.39 10.14 9.75
CA LEU A 98 -3.05 9.54 9.67
C LEU A 98 -2.52 9.16 11.07
N ASP A 99 -2.68 10.01 12.07
CA ASP A 99 -2.29 9.74 13.46
C ASP A 99 -3.05 8.54 14.07
N SER A 100 -4.26 8.25 13.56
CA SER A 100 -5.03 7.05 13.95
C SER A 100 -4.58 5.77 13.23
N GLY A 101 -3.52 5.82 12.42
CA GLY A 101 -2.99 4.67 11.69
C GLY A 101 -3.72 4.36 10.37
N LYS A 102 -4.57 5.28 9.87
CA LYS A 102 -5.36 5.04 8.66
C LYS A 102 -4.83 5.80 7.46
N PRO A 103 -4.78 5.17 6.26
CA PRO A 103 -4.28 5.82 5.05
C PRO A 103 -5.20 6.95 4.60
N ALA A 104 -4.64 8.04 4.05
CA ALA A 104 -5.40 9.22 3.64
C ALA A 104 -6.49 8.89 2.61
N ARG A 105 -6.30 7.87 1.76
CA ARG A 105 -7.30 7.41 0.77
C ARG A 105 -8.59 6.86 1.39
N SER A 106 -8.54 6.34 2.63
CA SER A 106 -9.73 5.84 3.33
C SER A 106 -10.57 6.94 3.98
N LEU A 107 -10.08 8.19 3.97
CA LEU A 107 -10.86 9.32 4.48
C LEU A 107 -11.93 9.73 3.47
N ASN A 108 -13.19 9.73 3.91
CA ASN A 108 -14.30 10.15 3.06
C ASN A 108 -14.27 11.69 2.88
N LEU A 109 -13.88 12.13 1.68
CA LEU A 109 -13.75 13.52 1.29
C LEU A 109 -14.65 13.81 0.08
N ASP A 110 -15.15 15.05 -0.02
CA ASP A 110 -15.76 15.52 -1.25
C ASP A 110 -14.75 15.59 -2.41
N GLU A 111 -15.23 15.55 -3.64
CA GLU A 111 -14.39 15.49 -4.85
C GLU A 111 -13.38 16.65 -4.93
N LYS A 112 -13.80 17.86 -4.56
CA LYS A 112 -12.94 19.05 -4.60
C LYS A 112 -11.79 18.93 -3.60
N SER A 113 -12.09 18.50 -2.38
CA SER A 113 -11.10 18.28 -1.34
C SER A 113 -10.13 17.16 -1.69
N GLY A 114 -10.63 16.06 -2.24
CA GLY A 114 -9.82 14.94 -2.71
C GLY A 114 -8.90 15.34 -3.87
N HIS A 115 -9.39 16.16 -4.82
CA HIS A 115 -8.58 16.65 -5.92
C HIS A 115 -7.41 17.52 -5.43
N TRP A 116 -7.67 18.46 -4.53
CA TRP A 116 -6.61 19.30 -3.96
C TRP A 116 -5.57 18.51 -3.15
N LEU A 117 -5.98 17.50 -2.38
CA LEU A 117 -5.06 16.66 -1.61
C LEU A 117 -4.10 15.87 -2.51
N LYS A 118 -4.50 15.52 -3.73
CA LYS A 118 -3.61 14.84 -4.71
C LYS A 118 -2.38 15.67 -5.03
N GLU A 119 -2.48 17.03 -5.01
CA GLU A 119 -1.35 17.92 -5.22
C GLU A 119 -0.26 17.79 -4.15
N LEU A 120 -0.58 17.25 -2.98
CA LEU A 120 0.39 17.01 -1.90
C LEU A 120 1.23 15.75 -2.12
N HIS A 121 0.88 14.94 -3.12
CA HIS A 121 1.56 13.67 -3.45
C HIS A 121 1.77 12.76 -2.23
N LEU A 122 0.76 12.68 -1.36
CA LEU A 122 0.81 11.80 -0.20
C LEU A 122 0.88 10.34 -0.67
N LEU A 123 1.77 9.56 -0.05
CA LEU A 123 1.94 8.13 -0.33
C LEU A 123 0.67 7.36 0.01
N THR A 124 0.08 7.68 1.15
CA THR A 124 -1.13 7.03 1.64
C THR A 124 -2.41 7.46 0.91
N MET A 125 -2.35 8.44 0.00
CA MET A 125 -3.46 8.83 -0.87
C MET A 125 -3.51 8.00 -2.16
N LYS A 126 -2.43 7.26 -2.48
CA LYS A 126 -2.34 6.46 -3.69
C LYS A 126 -3.23 5.23 -3.60
N PRO A 127 -3.92 4.86 -4.69
CA PRO A 127 -4.57 3.54 -4.79
C PRO A 127 -3.56 2.44 -4.50
N THR A 128 -3.96 1.46 -3.71
CA THR A 128 -3.11 0.33 -3.34
C THR A 128 -3.78 -0.98 -3.72
N LEU A 129 -3.02 -1.82 -4.43
CA LEU A 129 -3.34 -3.21 -4.70
C LEU A 129 -2.44 -4.08 -3.84
N TYR A 130 -3.01 -4.96 -3.04
CA TYR A 130 -2.26 -5.96 -2.30
C TYR A 130 -2.13 -7.23 -3.13
N LEU A 131 -0.91 -7.67 -3.37
CA LEU A 131 -0.59 -8.93 -4.04
C LEU A 131 -0.17 -9.93 -2.97
N ALA A 132 -1.09 -10.81 -2.58
CA ALA A 132 -0.81 -11.87 -1.62
C ALA A 132 -0.06 -12.99 -2.32
N ASN A 133 1.26 -13.06 -2.13
CA ASN A 133 2.08 -14.10 -2.73
C ASN A 133 1.92 -15.41 -1.94
N VAL A 134 1.33 -16.41 -2.58
CA VAL A 134 1.03 -17.75 -2.04
C VAL A 134 1.86 -18.82 -2.76
N GLN A 135 1.89 -20.04 -2.22
CA GLN A 135 2.36 -21.23 -2.95
C GLN A 135 1.27 -21.74 -3.90
N GLU A 136 1.61 -22.64 -4.80
CA GLU A 136 0.70 -23.19 -5.81
C GLU A 136 -0.59 -23.79 -5.24
N ASP A 137 -0.51 -24.43 -4.07
CA ASP A 137 -1.64 -24.98 -3.33
C ASP A 137 -2.27 -23.99 -2.32
N GLY A 138 -1.73 -22.78 -2.22
CA GLY A 138 -2.08 -21.75 -1.23
C GLY A 138 -3.21 -20.80 -1.63
N PHE A 139 -3.85 -20.98 -2.79
CA PHE A 139 -4.97 -20.15 -3.23
C PHE A 139 -6.28 -20.41 -2.47
N GLN A 140 -6.40 -21.57 -1.83
CA GLN A 140 -7.56 -21.98 -1.06
C GLN A 140 -7.12 -22.51 0.30
N ASN A 141 -7.98 -22.36 1.33
CA ASN A 141 -7.71 -22.83 2.68
C ASN A 141 -6.39 -22.33 3.27
N ASN A 142 -6.03 -21.08 2.98
CA ASN A 142 -4.82 -20.44 3.46
C ASN A 142 -5.14 -19.45 4.59
N PRO A 143 -4.90 -19.82 5.86
CA PRO A 143 -5.20 -18.95 7.01
C PRO A 143 -4.46 -17.60 6.97
N MET A 144 -3.25 -17.55 6.39
CA MET A 144 -2.48 -16.32 6.27
C MET A 144 -3.14 -15.35 5.27
N LEU A 145 -3.66 -15.88 4.15
CA LEU A 145 -4.38 -15.10 3.16
C LEU A 145 -5.71 -14.58 3.73
N ASP A 146 -6.45 -15.44 4.45
CA ASP A 146 -7.75 -15.09 5.04
C ASP A 146 -7.60 -14.00 6.11
N ASP A 147 -6.58 -14.10 6.98
CA ASP A 147 -6.27 -13.10 7.99
C ASP A 147 -5.87 -11.76 7.35
N LEU A 148 -4.96 -11.79 6.38
CA LEU A 148 -4.54 -10.59 5.64
C LEU A 148 -5.73 -9.91 4.93
N ALA A 149 -6.60 -10.68 4.27
CA ALA A 149 -7.78 -10.15 3.60
C ALA A 149 -8.76 -9.47 4.57
N SER A 150 -8.99 -10.09 5.72
CA SER A 150 -9.82 -9.53 6.79
C SER A 150 -9.25 -8.21 7.29
N ARG A 151 -7.94 -8.18 7.55
CA ARG A 151 -7.25 -6.98 8.04
C ARG A 151 -7.28 -5.83 7.04
N ILE A 152 -7.03 -6.11 5.76
CA ILE A 152 -7.11 -5.10 4.69
C ILE A 152 -8.53 -4.53 4.61
N SER A 153 -9.56 -5.38 4.66
CA SER A 153 -10.95 -4.96 4.59
C SER A 153 -11.36 -4.03 5.75
N GLU A 154 -10.78 -4.22 6.94
CA GLU A 154 -11.04 -3.38 8.11
C GLU A 154 -10.33 -2.02 8.03
N GLU A 155 -9.07 -2.01 7.56
CA GLU A 155 -8.24 -0.80 7.54
C GLU A 155 -8.49 0.08 6.32
N ASP A 156 -8.70 -0.54 5.16
CA ASP A 156 -8.91 0.12 3.89
C ASP A 156 -9.92 -0.64 3.01
N PRO A 157 -11.22 -0.43 3.23
CA PRO A 157 -12.26 -1.09 2.45
C PRO A 157 -12.22 -0.80 0.94
N SER A 158 -11.44 0.18 0.51
CA SER A 158 -11.28 0.53 -0.91
C SER A 158 -10.13 -0.22 -1.60
N ALA A 159 -9.23 -0.84 -0.82
CA ALA A 159 -8.12 -1.60 -1.37
C ALA A 159 -8.59 -2.96 -1.89
N GLN A 160 -7.89 -3.43 -2.91
CA GLN A 160 -8.09 -4.77 -3.47
C GLN A 160 -6.96 -5.69 -3.05
N ILE A 161 -7.28 -6.96 -2.84
CA ILE A 161 -6.30 -8.02 -2.62
C ILE A 161 -6.44 -9.06 -3.73
N VAL A 162 -5.32 -9.47 -4.31
CA VAL A 162 -5.24 -10.49 -5.35
C VAL A 162 -4.20 -11.52 -4.91
N PRO A 163 -4.58 -12.79 -4.74
CA PRO A 163 -3.61 -13.85 -4.52
C PRO A 163 -2.87 -14.16 -5.82
N ILE A 164 -1.56 -14.28 -5.75
CA ILE A 164 -0.68 -14.67 -6.85
C ILE A 164 0.31 -15.74 -6.38
N CYS A 165 0.77 -16.60 -7.27
CA CYS A 165 1.93 -17.45 -7.04
C CYS A 165 3.09 -16.94 -7.91
N ALA A 166 4.03 -16.22 -7.31
CA ALA A 166 5.11 -15.58 -8.06
C ALA A 166 6.03 -16.59 -8.77
N ASN A 167 6.20 -17.80 -8.24
CA ASN A 167 6.96 -18.87 -8.89
C ASN A 167 6.26 -19.32 -10.17
N LEU A 168 4.95 -19.57 -10.08
CA LEU A 168 4.13 -19.98 -11.22
C LEU A 168 4.13 -18.91 -12.30
N GLU A 169 3.97 -17.64 -11.92
CA GLU A 169 4.02 -16.52 -12.87
C GLU A 169 5.39 -16.42 -13.57
N ALA A 170 6.48 -16.67 -12.84
CA ALA A 170 7.82 -16.67 -13.42
C ALA A 170 7.98 -17.84 -14.42
N GLU A 171 7.50 -19.03 -14.10
CA GLU A 171 7.52 -20.18 -15.01
C GLU A 171 6.70 -19.89 -16.28
N ILE A 172 5.49 -19.34 -16.14
CA ILE A 172 4.62 -18.96 -17.28
C ILE A 172 5.31 -17.91 -18.17
N ALA A 173 6.01 -16.96 -17.56
CA ALA A 173 6.69 -15.90 -18.30
C ALA A 173 7.87 -16.40 -19.15
N ASP A 174 8.51 -17.51 -18.74
CA ASP A 174 9.63 -18.12 -19.45
C ASP A 174 9.20 -19.07 -20.58
N LEU A 175 7.90 -19.42 -20.68
CA LEU A 175 7.38 -20.31 -21.72
C LEU A 175 7.14 -19.57 -23.04
N GLU A 176 7.37 -20.28 -24.15
CA GLU A 176 6.94 -19.85 -25.48
C GLU A 176 5.41 -19.87 -25.58
N ASP A 177 4.84 -19.12 -26.53
CA ASP A 177 3.38 -18.90 -26.59
C ASP A 177 2.56 -20.19 -26.67
N ASP A 178 3.02 -21.19 -27.42
CA ASP A 178 2.30 -22.47 -27.57
C ASP A 178 2.36 -23.30 -26.28
N GLU A 179 3.52 -23.36 -25.61
CA GLU A 179 3.72 -24.06 -24.35
C GLU A 179 2.96 -23.35 -23.22
N ARG A 180 2.92 -22.02 -23.23
CA ARG A 180 2.16 -21.22 -22.27
C ARG A 180 0.68 -21.52 -22.30
N HIS A 181 0.08 -21.63 -23.49
CA HIS A 181 -1.33 -21.98 -23.62
C HIS A 181 -1.65 -23.40 -23.12
N GLU A 182 -0.77 -24.36 -23.38
CA GLU A 182 -0.92 -25.73 -22.87
C GLU A 182 -0.83 -25.75 -21.34
N PHE A 183 0.18 -25.07 -20.78
CA PHE A 183 0.39 -24.98 -19.34
C PHE A 183 -0.76 -24.29 -18.59
N LEU A 184 -1.29 -23.18 -19.12
CA LEU A 184 -2.46 -22.52 -18.53
C LEU A 184 -3.71 -23.40 -18.57
N ASN A 185 -3.92 -24.15 -19.68
CA ASN A 185 -5.03 -25.09 -19.77
C ASN A 185 -4.93 -26.22 -18.74
N ASP A 186 -3.74 -26.77 -18.50
CA ASP A 186 -3.51 -27.81 -17.49
C ASP A 186 -3.82 -27.31 -16.06
N LEU A 187 -3.60 -26.04 -15.80
CA LEU A 187 -3.93 -25.37 -14.55
C LEU A 187 -5.38 -24.86 -14.46
N ASN A 188 -6.18 -25.03 -15.52
CA ASN A 188 -7.52 -24.46 -15.67
C ASN A 188 -7.55 -22.93 -15.52
N LEU A 189 -6.51 -22.24 -16.00
CA LEU A 189 -6.40 -20.80 -16.07
C LEU A 189 -6.64 -20.31 -17.50
N GLU A 190 -7.31 -19.18 -17.68
CA GLU A 190 -7.53 -18.56 -19.00
C GLU A 190 -6.37 -17.65 -19.40
N GLU A 191 -5.74 -17.01 -18.41
CA GLU A 191 -4.64 -16.06 -18.60
C GLU A 191 -3.71 -16.05 -17.37
N PRO A 192 -2.46 -15.56 -17.48
CA PRO A 192 -1.58 -15.32 -16.35
C PRO A 192 -2.18 -14.30 -15.39
N GLY A 193 -1.73 -14.29 -14.10
CA GLY A 193 -2.18 -13.39 -13.06
C GLY A 193 -1.72 -11.93 -13.19
#